data_aba6cd2d4c5820d8e5ab80995dab0633
#
_entry.id   aba6cd2d4c5820d8e5ab80995dab0633
#
_cell.length_a   1.000
_cell.length_b   1.000
_cell.length_c   1.000
_cell.angle_alpha   90.00
_cell.angle_beta   90.00
_cell.angle_gamma   90.00
#
_symmetry.space_group_name_H-M   'P 1'
#
loop_
_entity.id
_entity.type
_entity.pdbx_description
1 polymer ?
#
loop_
_entity_poly.entity_id
_entity_poly.type
_entity_poly.pdbx_seq_one_letter_code
_entity_poly.pdbx_strand_id
1 'polypeptide(L)'
;MLVYEYVDNGNMEQWLHGDVGEVNPLTWDVRMNIILGTAKGLAYLHEGLEPKVVHRDIKASNILLDQRWNPKVSDFGLAKLLCSERSYVTTRVMGTFGYVAPEYASTGMLNERSDIYSFGVLIMEIISGRVPVDYTRPPGEVAFLPQNMISQ
;
A
#
# COMPACT_ATOMS: atom_id res chain seq x y z
N MET A 1 -24.91 -8.78 4.97
CA MET A 1 -24.44 -8.51 3.59
C MET A 1 -23.71 -7.19 3.60
N LEU A 2 -22.46 -7.13 3.13
CA LEU A 2 -21.71 -5.89 2.97
C LEU A 2 -21.93 -5.39 1.53
N VAL A 3 -22.20 -4.09 1.38
CA VAL A 3 -22.39 -3.44 0.09
C VAL A 3 -21.34 -2.33 -0.02
N TYR A 4 -20.53 -2.37 -1.07
CA TYR A 4 -19.49 -1.40 -1.34
C TYR A 4 -19.85 -0.53 -2.55
N GLU A 5 -19.28 0.67 -2.59
CA GLU A 5 -19.30 1.49 -3.79
C GLU A 5 -18.57 0.76 -4.93
N TYR A 6 -19.17 0.73 -6.12
CA TYR A 6 -18.50 0.21 -7.30
C TYR A 6 -17.46 1.21 -7.82
N VAL A 7 -16.30 0.71 -8.25
CA VAL A 7 -15.25 1.51 -8.88
C VAL A 7 -14.97 1.03 -10.29
N ASP A 8 -14.92 1.97 -11.24
CA ASP A 8 -14.93 1.66 -12.66
C ASP A 8 -13.59 1.12 -13.18
N ASN A 9 -12.48 1.57 -12.60
CA ASN A 9 -11.13 1.27 -13.08
C ASN A 9 -10.42 0.18 -12.25
N GLY A 10 -11.16 -0.61 -11.46
CA GLY A 10 -10.56 -1.71 -10.68
C GLY A 10 -9.53 -1.24 -9.66
N ASN A 11 -8.38 -1.91 -9.57
CA ASN A 11 -7.33 -1.61 -8.62
C ASN A 11 -5.97 -1.30 -9.29
N MET A 12 -5.06 -0.71 -8.54
CA MET A 12 -3.75 -0.28 -9.04
C MET A 12 -2.87 -1.43 -9.55
N GLU A 13 -2.96 -2.61 -8.94
CA GLU A 13 -2.19 -3.80 -9.34
C GLU A 13 -2.52 -4.22 -10.78
N GLN A 14 -3.80 -4.20 -11.16
CA GLN A 14 -4.24 -4.53 -12.52
C GLN A 14 -3.64 -3.58 -13.57
N TRP A 15 -3.41 -2.32 -13.22
CA TRP A 15 -2.82 -1.31 -14.11
C TRP A 15 -1.30 -1.34 -14.12
N LEU A 16 -0.64 -1.79 -13.06
CA LEU A 16 0.82 -1.89 -13.02
C LEU A 16 1.33 -3.21 -13.61
N HIS A 17 0.62 -4.31 -13.37
CA HIS A 17 1.12 -5.67 -13.61
C HIS A 17 0.16 -6.54 -14.43
N GLY A 18 -1.04 -6.06 -14.73
CA GLY A 18 -2.01 -6.77 -15.56
C GLY A 18 -1.94 -6.37 -17.03
N ASP A 19 -2.57 -7.16 -17.89
CA ASP A 19 -2.60 -6.99 -19.35
C ASP A 19 -3.10 -5.60 -19.78
N VAL A 20 -3.98 -4.98 -18.99
CA VAL A 20 -4.53 -3.64 -19.27
C VAL A 20 -3.43 -2.58 -19.24
N GLY A 21 -2.50 -2.67 -18.30
CA GLY A 21 -1.38 -1.74 -18.14
C GLY A 21 -0.33 -1.87 -19.25
N GLU A 22 -0.17 -3.05 -19.83
CA GLU A 22 0.73 -3.27 -20.98
C GLU A 22 0.22 -2.56 -22.24
N VAL A 23 -1.10 -2.57 -22.47
CA VAL A 23 -1.71 -1.96 -23.65
C VAL A 23 -1.92 -0.44 -23.47
N ASN A 24 -2.29 -0.01 -22.26
CA ASN A 24 -2.58 1.38 -21.91
C ASN A 24 -1.86 1.78 -20.62
N PRO A 25 -0.57 2.08 -20.65
CA PRO A 25 0.18 2.45 -19.44
C PRO A 25 -0.34 3.76 -18.86
N LEU A 26 -0.45 3.79 -17.52
CA LEU A 26 -0.82 5.01 -16.79
C LEU A 26 0.18 6.13 -17.06
N THR A 27 -0.32 7.31 -17.41
CA THR A 27 0.50 8.52 -17.58
C THR A 27 1.12 8.94 -16.24
N TRP A 28 2.17 9.74 -16.29
CA TRP A 28 2.82 10.27 -15.09
C TRP A 28 1.85 11.08 -14.21
N ASP A 29 1.02 11.92 -14.81
CA ASP A 29 0.06 12.74 -14.08
C ASP A 29 -0.96 11.88 -13.32
N VAL A 30 -1.44 10.79 -13.94
CA VAL A 30 -2.34 9.83 -13.28
C VAL A 30 -1.64 9.14 -12.12
N ARG A 31 -0.39 8.68 -12.30
CA ARG A 31 0.41 8.07 -11.22
C ARG A 31 0.58 9.03 -10.04
N MET A 32 0.93 10.28 -10.31
CA MET A 32 1.08 11.30 -9.27
C MET A 32 -0.25 11.62 -8.55
N ASN A 33 -1.37 11.70 -9.30
CA ASN A 33 -2.69 11.88 -8.69
C ASN A 33 -3.03 10.72 -7.73
N ILE A 34 -2.73 9.48 -8.13
CA ILE A 34 -2.96 8.29 -7.30
C ILE A 34 -2.10 8.33 -6.04
N ILE A 35 -0.80 8.64 -6.16
CA ILE A 35 0.11 8.77 -5.00
C ILE A 35 -0.40 9.84 -4.03
N LEU A 36 -0.69 11.03 -4.51
CA LEU A 36 -1.15 12.15 -3.67
C LEU A 36 -2.52 11.88 -3.02
N GLY A 37 -3.45 11.28 -3.77
CA GLY A 37 -4.76 10.93 -3.26
C GLY A 37 -4.67 9.84 -2.17
N THR A 38 -3.82 8.83 -2.36
CA THR A 38 -3.56 7.78 -1.36
C THR A 38 -2.93 8.36 -0.10
N ALA A 39 -1.95 9.28 -0.25
CA ALA A 39 -1.34 9.98 0.89
C ALA A 39 -2.39 10.75 1.72
N LYS A 40 -3.32 11.46 1.05
CA LYS A 40 -4.43 12.16 1.73
C LYS A 40 -5.35 11.19 2.48
N GLY A 41 -5.66 10.03 1.88
CA GLY A 41 -6.44 8.98 2.52
C GLY A 41 -5.76 8.45 3.80
N LEU A 42 -4.45 8.18 3.74
CA LEU A 42 -3.67 7.74 4.90
C LEU A 42 -3.59 8.84 5.98
N ALA A 43 -3.35 10.09 5.60
CA ALA A 43 -3.36 11.20 6.55
C ALA A 43 -4.70 11.31 7.28
N TYR A 44 -5.83 11.11 6.58
CA TYR A 44 -7.14 11.07 7.21
C TYR A 44 -7.28 9.94 8.23
N LEU A 45 -6.81 8.72 7.91
CA LEU A 45 -6.85 7.58 8.82
C LEU A 45 -5.99 7.80 10.07
N HIS A 46 -4.81 8.43 9.91
CA HIS A 46 -3.82 8.57 10.98
C HIS A 46 -3.99 9.83 11.82
N GLU A 47 -4.54 10.91 11.25
CA GLU A 47 -4.61 12.23 11.88
C GLU A 47 -6.04 12.78 11.95
N GLY A 48 -6.90 12.37 11.01
CA GLY A 48 -8.28 12.88 10.91
C GLY A 48 -9.30 12.12 11.77
N LEU A 49 -8.92 10.99 12.34
CA LEU A 49 -9.79 10.12 13.13
C LEU A 49 -9.30 9.96 14.58
N GLU A 50 -10.26 9.84 15.52
CA GLU A 50 -10.02 9.48 16.91
C GLU A 50 -10.99 8.35 17.31
N PRO A 51 -10.50 7.15 17.64
CA PRO A 51 -9.09 6.71 17.58
C PRO A 51 -8.55 6.63 16.15
N LYS A 52 -7.23 6.77 15.99
CA LYS A 52 -6.54 6.58 14.71
C LYS A 52 -6.79 5.18 14.14
N VAL A 53 -6.81 5.07 12.82
CA VAL A 53 -6.91 3.78 12.14
C VAL A 53 -5.60 3.44 11.46
N VAL A 54 -4.97 2.33 11.83
CA VAL A 54 -3.82 1.77 11.12
C VAL A 54 -4.32 0.67 10.21
N HIS A 55 -4.11 0.79 8.91
CA HIS A 55 -4.69 -0.07 7.88
C HIS A 55 -4.04 -1.45 7.85
N ARG A 56 -2.69 -1.55 7.93
CA ARG A 56 -1.85 -2.76 7.98
C ARG A 56 -1.68 -3.52 6.67
N ASP A 57 -2.40 -3.19 5.61
CA ASP A 57 -2.29 -3.88 4.32
C ASP A 57 -2.35 -2.89 3.15
N ILE A 58 -1.55 -1.82 3.21
CA ILE A 58 -1.40 -0.87 2.11
C ILE A 58 -0.56 -1.51 1.01
N LYS A 59 -1.17 -1.70 -0.17
CA LYS A 59 -0.58 -2.34 -1.36
C LYS A 59 -1.36 -1.99 -2.62
N ALA A 60 -0.82 -2.27 -3.80
CA ALA A 60 -1.43 -1.91 -5.08
C ALA A 60 -2.84 -2.50 -5.28
N SER A 61 -3.09 -3.76 -4.88
CA SER A 61 -4.42 -4.38 -5.03
C SER A 61 -5.49 -3.77 -4.12
N ASN A 62 -5.10 -3.06 -3.05
CA ASN A 62 -6.01 -2.40 -2.12
C ASN A 62 -6.21 -0.89 -2.42
N ILE A 63 -5.64 -0.39 -3.52
CA ILE A 63 -5.92 0.95 -4.02
C ILE A 63 -6.85 0.83 -5.21
N LEU A 64 -8.12 1.10 -4.98
CA LEU A 64 -9.15 1.10 -6.00
C LEU A 64 -9.16 2.44 -6.73
N LEU A 65 -9.51 2.42 -8.01
CA LEU A 65 -9.48 3.59 -8.90
C LEU A 65 -10.87 3.89 -9.45
N ASP A 66 -11.39 5.08 -9.16
CA ASP A 66 -12.67 5.50 -9.72
C ASP A 66 -12.54 5.94 -11.19
N GLN A 67 -13.65 6.27 -11.82
CA GLN A 67 -13.77 6.71 -13.20
C GLN A 67 -12.87 7.93 -13.53
N ARG A 68 -12.51 8.74 -12.52
CA ARG A 68 -11.67 9.93 -12.66
C ARG A 68 -10.23 9.69 -12.23
N TRP A 69 -9.83 8.44 -12.03
CA TRP A 69 -8.52 8.04 -11.52
C TRP A 69 -8.24 8.51 -10.10
N ASN A 70 -9.27 8.80 -9.30
CA ASN A 70 -9.06 9.08 -7.88
C ASN A 70 -8.86 7.75 -7.13
N PRO A 71 -7.83 7.66 -6.29
CA PRO A 71 -7.58 6.45 -5.50
C PRO A 71 -8.51 6.39 -4.29
N LYS A 72 -8.92 5.17 -3.96
CA LYS A 72 -9.68 4.84 -2.75
C LYS A 72 -8.99 3.69 -2.04
N VAL A 73 -8.55 3.93 -0.81
CA VAL A 73 -8.01 2.86 0.05
C VAL A 73 -9.14 1.92 0.43
N SER A 74 -8.93 0.63 0.27
CA SER A 74 -9.93 -0.42 0.48
C SER A 74 -9.36 -1.59 1.30
N ASP A 75 -10.23 -2.53 1.68
CA ASP A 75 -9.92 -3.74 2.45
C ASP A 75 -9.37 -3.45 3.86
N PHE A 76 -10.25 -2.98 4.71
CA PHE A 76 -9.97 -2.73 6.13
C PHE A 76 -10.02 -4.00 7.00
N GLY A 77 -9.98 -5.21 6.41
CA GLY A 77 -10.07 -6.48 7.11
C GLY A 77 -8.97 -6.70 8.15
N LEU A 78 -7.82 -6.06 7.99
CA LEU A 78 -6.70 -6.13 8.93
C LEU A 78 -6.56 -4.88 9.81
N ALA A 79 -7.37 -3.85 9.62
CA ALA A 79 -7.22 -2.56 10.29
C ALA A 79 -7.29 -2.64 11.82
N LYS A 80 -6.57 -1.77 12.50
CA LYS A 80 -6.55 -1.63 13.95
C LYS A 80 -6.75 -0.19 14.38
N LEU A 81 -7.55 -0.02 15.44
CA LEU A 81 -7.70 1.26 16.13
C LEU A 81 -6.53 1.47 17.08
N LEU A 82 -5.94 2.65 17.04
CA LEU A 82 -4.86 3.08 17.92
C LEU A 82 -5.32 4.32 18.69
N CYS A 83 -5.54 4.16 20.00
CA CYS A 83 -5.92 5.29 20.87
C CYS A 83 -4.76 6.28 20.96
N SER A 84 -5.08 7.58 21.02
CA SER A 84 -4.13 8.71 21.10
C SER A 84 -3.15 8.62 22.27
N GLU A 85 -3.55 7.99 23.37
CA GLU A 85 -2.71 7.78 24.55
C GLU A 85 -1.62 6.73 24.36
N ARG A 86 -1.64 5.97 23.26
CA ARG A 86 -0.70 4.90 22.97
C ARG A 86 0.05 5.17 21.68
N SER A 87 1.38 5.13 21.75
CA SER A 87 2.24 5.27 20.57
C SER A 87 2.30 4.00 19.70
N TYR A 88 1.90 2.85 20.21
CA TYR A 88 1.85 1.58 19.49
C TYR A 88 0.92 0.57 20.17
N VAL A 89 0.55 -0.48 19.42
CA VAL A 89 -0.15 -1.67 19.93
C VAL A 89 0.66 -2.91 19.55
N THR A 90 0.92 -3.78 20.51
CA THR A 90 1.54 -5.09 20.23
C THR A 90 0.48 -6.03 19.66
N THR A 91 0.75 -6.62 18.50
CA THR A 91 -0.18 -7.52 17.81
C THR A 91 0.56 -8.57 16.98
N ARG A 92 -0.14 -9.65 16.62
CA ARG A 92 0.39 -10.59 15.63
C ARG A 92 0.71 -9.85 14.35
N VAL A 93 1.90 -10.08 13.80
CA VAL A 93 2.32 -9.51 12.52
C VAL A 93 1.39 -10.02 11.41
N MET A 94 0.83 -9.10 10.66
CA MET A 94 -0.06 -9.35 9.53
C MET A 94 0.24 -8.32 8.44
N GLY A 95 -0.18 -8.61 7.22
CA GLY A 95 0.06 -7.76 6.06
C GLY A 95 0.67 -8.56 4.90
N THR A 96 0.90 -7.91 3.78
CA THR A 96 1.41 -8.54 2.56
C THR A 96 2.93 -8.49 2.51
N PHE A 97 3.58 -9.64 2.30
CA PHE A 97 5.03 -9.74 2.18
C PHE A 97 5.57 -8.80 1.09
N GLY A 98 6.68 -8.12 1.39
CA GLY A 98 7.23 -7.07 0.54
C GLY A 98 6.79 -5.65 0.91
N TYR A 99 5.62 -5.49 1.57
CA TYR A 99 5.11 -4.20 2.03
C TYR A 99 5.22 -4.03 3.56
N VAL A 100 5.41 -5.11 4.32
CA VAL A 100 5.45 -5.06 5.80
C VAL A 100 6.73 -4.38 6.27
N ALA A 101 6.59 -3.39 7.16
CA ALA A 101 7.71 -2.70 7.77
C ALA A 101 8.59 -3.66 8.59
N PRO A 102 9.91 -3.67 8.40
CA PRO A 102 10.84 -4.60 9.07
C PRO A 102 10.77 -4.51 10.60
N GLU A 103 10.64 -3.31 11.15
CA GLU A 103 10.52 -3.09 12.59
C GLU A 103 9.21 -3.67 13.15
N TYR A 104 8.10 -3.56 12.40
CA TYR A 104 6.85 -4.18 12.78
C TYR A 104 6.94 -5.71 12.68
N ALA A 105 7.55 -6.23 11.60
CA ALA A 105 7.74 -7.68 11.41
C ALA A 105 8.56 -8.31 12.55
N SER A 106 9.58 -7.60 13.06
CA SER A 106 10.47 -8.12 14.10
C SER A 106 9.95 -7.96 15.52
N THR A 107 9.19 -6.89 15.80
CA THR A 107 8.76 -6.54 17.16
C THR A 107 7.29 -6.80 17.44
N GLY A 108 6.44 -6.88 16.41
CA GLY A 108 4.99 -6.90 16.55
C GLY A 108 4.40 -5.56 17.03
N MET A 109 5.22 -4.50 17.16
CA MET A 109 4.78 -3.17 17.57
C MET A 109 4.21 -2.42 16.37
N LEU A 110 2.89 -2.32 16.33
CA LEU A 110 2.15 -1.65 15.27
C LEU A 110 1.89 -0.19 15.62
N ASN A 111 2.16 0.70 14.68
CA ASN A 111 1.75 2.10 14.69
C ASN A 111 1.52 2.61 13.25
N GLU A 112 1.17 3.88 13.11
CA GLU A 112 0.92 4.52 11.81
C GLU A 112 2.14 4.48 10.87
N ARG A 113 3.37 4.42 11.39
CA ARG A 113 4.60 4.34 10.59
C ARG A 113 4.69 3.05 9.78
N SER A 114 4.02 1.99 10.24
CA SER A 114 3.95 0.74 9.49
C SER A 114 3.22 0.93 8.15
N ASP A 115 2.12 1.69 8.12
CA ASP A 115 1.42 2.04 6.88
C ASP A 115 2.26 2.97 6.00
N ILE A 116 3.02 3.90 6.61
CA ILE A 116 3.90 4.82 5.87
C ILE A 116 5.03 4.06 5.16
N TYR A 117 5.61 3.03 5.80
CA TYR A 117 6.57 2.16 5.14
C TYR A 117 5.94 1.43 3.95
N SER A 118 4.78 0.79 4.14
CA SER A 118 4.05 0.11 3.07
C SER A 118 3.70 1.06 1.91
N PHE A 119 3.32 2.29 2.24
CA PHE A 119 3.06 3.34 1.26
C PHE A 119 4.33 3.75 0.50
N GLY A 120 5.48 3.82 1.16
CA GLY A 120 6.77 4.04 0.50
C GLY A 120 7.09 2.96 -0.54
N VAL A 121 6.85 1.68 -0.21
CA VAL A 121 7.00 0.57 -1.15
C VAL A 121 6.03 0.73 -2.33
N LEU A 122 4.76 1.05 -2.05
CA LEU A 122 3.75 1.30 -3.09
C LEU A 122 4.14 2.46 -4.03
N ILE A 123 4.71 3.55 -3.51
CA ILE A 123 5.22 4.65 -4.34
C ILE A 123 6.30 4.16 -5.29
N MET A 124 7.28 3.40 -4.79
CA MET A 124 8.34 2.83 -5.63
C MET A 124 7.77 1.90 -6.71
N GLU A 125 6.78 1.08 -6.37
CA GLU A 125 6.08 0.22 -7.31
C GLU A 125 5.35 1.02 -8.40
N ILE A 126 4.59 2.06 -8.02
CA ILE A 126 3.87 2.94 -8.95
C ILE A 126 4.85 3.65 -9.91
N ILE A 127 5.98 4.14 -9.41
CA ILE A 127 6.96 4.87 -10.21
C ILE A 127 7.70 3.95 -11.16
N SER A 128 8.18 2.80 -10.66
CA SER A 128 9.05 1.89 -11.42
C SER A 128 8.28 0.89 -12.30
N GLY A 129 7.02 0.60 -11.98
CA GLY A 129 6.25 -0.50 -12.57
C GLY A 129 6.77 -1.89 -12.18
N ARG A 130 7.62 -2.00 -11.16
CA ARG A 130 8.20 -3.27 -10.69
C ARG A 130 7.45 -3.80 -9.48
N VAL A 131 7.28 -5.12 -9.43
CA VAL A 131 6.71 -5.80 -8.26
C VAL A 131 7.59 -5.61 -7.01
N PRO A 132 7.01 -5.48 -5.81
CA PRO A 132 7.77 -5.29 -4.57
C PRO A 132 8.71 -6.43 -4.24
N VAL A 133 8.36 -7.66 -4.63
CA VAL A 133 9.17 -8.87 -4.44
C VAL A 133 9.26 -9.62 -5.76
N ASP A 134 10.46 -9.79 -6.25
CA ASP A 134 10.73 -10.54 -7.49
C ASP A 134 11.05 -12.00 -7.16
N TYR A 135 10.07 -12.88 -7.38
CA TYR A 135 10.18 -14.32 -7.20
C TYR A 135 10.72 -15.06 -8.44
N THR A 136 11.00 -14.36 -9.53
CA THR A 136 11.54 -15.00 -10.75
C THR A 136 13.02 -15.35 -10.61
N ARG A 137 13.68 -14.82 -9.57
CA ARG A 137 15.08 -15.09 -9.24
C ARG A 137 15.25 -16.40 -8.44
N PRO A 138 16.43 -17.02 -8.50
CA PRO A 138 16.72 -18.22 -7.73
C PRO A 138 16.48 -18.03 -6.21
N PRO A 139 16.15 -19.11 -5.47
CA PRO A 139 16.08 -19.06 -4.01
C PRO A 139 17.38 -18.53 -3.41
N GLY A 140 17.28 -17.49 -2.58
CA GLY A 140 18.44 -16.78 -1.99
C GLY A 140 18.82 -15.49 -2.70
N GLU A 141 18.32 -15.23 -3.92
CA GLU A 141 18.51 -13.99 -4.67
C GLU A 141 17.23 -13.18 -4.85
N VAL A 142 16.22 -13.46 -4.02
CA VAL A 142 14.95 -12.73 -4.04
C VAL A 142 15.22 -11.23 -3.83
N ALA A 143 14.90 -10.43 -4.82
CA ALA A 143 15.13 -9.00 -4.78
C ALA A 143 13.92 -8.27 -4.23
N PHE A 144 14.15 -7.42 -3.23
CA PHE A 144 13.18 -6.49 -2.72
C PHE A 144 13.33 -5.13 -3.41
N LEU A 145 12.23 -4.53 -3.82
CA LEU A 145 12.23 -3.25 -4.52
C LEU A 145 12.99 -2.14 -3.77
N PRO A 146 12.84 -1.97 -2.44
CA PRO A 146 13.61 -0.98 -1.68
C PRO A 146 15.13 -1.18 -1.75
N GLN A 147 15.61 -2.43 -1.78
CA GLN A 147 17.04 -2.74 -1.85
C GLN A 147 17.64 -2.48 -3.23
N ASN A 148 16.87 -2.73 -4.29
CA ASN A 148 17.33 -2.55 -5.67
C ASN A 148 17.45 -1.09 -6.09
N MET A 149 16.74 -0.16 -5.43
CA MET A 149 16.81 1.26 -5.75
C MET A 149 17.96 1.99 -5.02
N ILE A 150 18.53 1.38 -3.98
CA ILE A 150 19.66 1.93 -3.23
C ILE A 150 21.01 1.53 -3.87
N SER A 151 21.01 0.48 -4.68
CA SER A 151 22.24 -0.09 -5.29
C SER A 151 22.53 0.39 -6.71
N GLN A 152 21.82 1.40 -7.22
CA GLN A 152 22.07 2.09 -8.49
C GLN A 152 22.46 3.55 -8.26
#